data_400f40a02bf587ef1171557b93d46c3f
#
_entry.id   400f40a02bf587ef1171557b93d46c3f
#
_cell.length_a   1.000
_cell.length_b   1.000
_cell.length_c   1.000
_cell.angle_alpha   90.00
_cell.angle_beta   90.00
_cell.angle_gamma   90.00
#
_symmetry.space_group_name_H-M   'P 1'
#
loop_
_entity.id
_entity.type
_entity.pdbx_description
1 polymer ?
#
loop_
_entity_poly.entity_id
_entity_poly.type
_entity_poly.pdbx_seq_one_letter_code
_entity_poly.pdbx_strand_id
1 'polypeptide(L)' 'MALSGKYGKLNIPRIEEEEPVFVLRAQDRLAEPAIAMYQLLVASHGCPLAVGLQKEIDAFRRWKGPKKLPD' A
#
# COMPACT_ATOMS: atom_id res chain seq x y z
N MET A 1 8.22 1.55 -16.15
CA MET A 1 8.68 1.22 -14.79
C MET A 1 8.39 2.37 -13.85
N ALA A 2 8.07 2.06 -12.60
CA ALA A 2 7.90 3.06 -11.57
C ALA A 2 9.12 3.08 -10.66
N LEU A 3 9.33 4.18 -9.92
CA LEU A 3 10.46 4.34 -9.01
C LEU A 3 10.01 4.19 -7.56
N SER A 4 10.73 3.38 -6.80
CA SER A 4 10.55 3.28 -5.36
C SER A 4 11.90 3.50 -4.69
N GLY A 5 11.96 4.39 -3.69
CA GLY A 5 13.22 4.70 -3.01
C GLY A 5 13.87 3.49 -2.36
N LYS A 6 13.06 2.53 -1.87
CA LYS A 6 13.57 1.35 -1.19
C LYS A 6 13.81 0.17 -2.15
N TYR A 7 12.96 0.01 -3.14
CA TYR A 7 12.99 -1.16 -4.02
C TYR A 7 13.52 -0.85 -5.42
N GLY A 8 13.94 0.39 -5.69
CA GLY A 8 14.46 0.79 -6.98
C GLY A 8 13.37 0.85 -8.03
N LYS A 9 13.71 0.49 -9.26
CA LYS A 9 12.76 0.52 -10.36
C LYS A 9 11.85 -0.69 -10.34
N LEU A 10 10.55 -0.44 -10.45
CA LEU A 10 9.53 -1.49 -10.48
C LEU A 10 8.86 -1.49 -11.85
N ASN A 11 8.64 -2.68 -12.38
CA ASN A 11 7.96 -2.84 -13.66
C ASN A 11 6.47 -3.05 -13.42
N ILE A 12 5.74 -1.94 -13.30
CA ILE A 12 4.30 -1.97 -13.02
C ILE A 12 3.57 -1.42 -14.24
N PRO A 13 2.65 -2.21 -14.84
CA PRO A 13 1.89 -1.73 -16.00
C PRO A 13 1.10 -0.47 -15.68
N ARG A 14 0.98 0.42 -16.67
CA ARG A 14 0.19 1.66 -16.61
C ARG A 14 0.73 2.71 -15.66
N ILE A 15 1.93 2.52 -15.13
CA ILE A 15 2.62 3.53 -14.33
C ILE A 15 3.79 4.04 -15.15
N GLU A 16 3.97 5.35 -15.18
CA GLU A 16 5.05 5.95 -15.94
C GLU A 16 6.40 5.51 -15.40
N GLU A 17 7.40 5.48 -16.30
CA GLU A 17 8.71 4.91 -15.99
C GLU A 17 9.38 5.57 -14.78
N GLU A 18 9.25 6.88 -14.65
CA GLU A 18 9.90 7.62 -13.57
C GLU A 18 8.94 8.08 -12.49
N GLU A 19 7.73 7.58 -12.50
CA GLU A 19 6.76 7.95 -11.48
C GLU A 19 7.17 7.36 -10.12
N PRO A 20 7.29 8.21 -9.07
CA PRO A 20 7.62 7.67 -7.75
C PRO A 20 6.48 6.82 -7.21
N VAL A 21 6.82 5.69 -6.61
CA VAL A 21 5.86 4.83 -5.94
C VAL A 21 6.40 4.45 -4.57
N PHE A 22 5.50 4.10 -3.68
CA PHE A 22 5.84 3.67 -2.33
C PHE A 22 5.20 2.31 -2.07
N VAL A 23 6.00 1.36 -1.64
CA VAL A 23 5.54 -0.02 -1.41
C VAL A 23 5.40 -0.28 0.09
N LEU A 24 4.22 -0.74 0.49
CA LEU A 24 3.97 -1.18 1.86
C LEU A 24 3.84 -2.69 1.88
N ARG A 25 4.52 -3.32 2.82
CA ARG A 25 4.54 -4.79 2.92
C ARG A 25 3.82 -5.22 4.19
N ALA A 26 3.20 -6.41 4.13
CA ALA A 26 2.46 -6.93 5.27
C ALA A 26 3.33 -7.15 6.51
N GLN A 27 4.64 -7.33 6.34
CA GLN A 27 5.56 -7.46 7.47
C GLN A 27 5.77 -6.15 8.24
N ASP A 28 5.35 -5.01 7.66
CA ASP A 28 5.47 -3.71 8.29
C ASP A 28 4.26 -3.51 9.21
N ARG A 29 4.52 -3.32 10.50
CA ARG A 29 3.46 -3.08 11.48
C ARG A 29 2.61 -1.86 11.17
N LEU A 30 3.19 -0.87 10.49
CA LEU A 30 2.50 0.37 10.20
C LEU A 30 1.72 0.32 8.89
N ALA A 31 1.89 -0.75 8.09
CA ALA A 31 1.26 -0.82 6.77
C ALA A 31 -0.26 -0.91 6.87
N GLU A 32 -0.79 -1.79 7.71
CA GLU A 32 -2.24 -1.93 7.84
C GLU A 32 -2.90 -0.63 8.30
N PRO A 33 -2.46 0.02 9.40
CA PRO A 33 -3.05 1.30 9.78
C PRO A 33 -2.83 2.41 8.76
N ALA A 34 -1.72 2.40 8.04
CA ALA A 34 -1.48 3.38 6.99
C ALA A 34 -2.49 3.24 5.85
N ILE A 35 -2.76 1.99 5.44
CA ILE A 35 -3.76 1.73 4.40
C ILE A 35 -5.15 2.11 4.90
N ALA A 36 -5.46 1.85 6.17
CA ALA A 36 -6.74 2.22 6.75
C ALA A 36 -6.93 3.74 6.76
N MET A 37 -5.89 4.50 7.07
CA MET A 37 -5.94 5.97 7.02
C MET A 37 -6.15 6.45 5.58
N TYR A 38 -5.47 5.83 4.63
CA TYR A 38 -5.66 6.15 3.22
C TYR A 38 -7.09 5.84 2.78
N GLN A 39 -7.66 4.73 3.27
CA GLN A 39 -9.05 4.38 2.99
C GLN A 39 -10.00 5.48 3.46
N LEU A 40 -9.78 6.05 4.63
CA LEU A 40 -10.60 7.15 5.13
C LEU A 40 -10.51 8.37 4.24
N LEU A 41 -9.31 8.70 3.77
CA LEU A 41 -9.13 9.82 2.85
C LEU A 41 -9.86 9.59 1.54
N VAL A 42 -9.71 8.39 0.98
CA VAL A 42 -10.36 8.03 -0.28
C VAL A 42 -11.89 8.09 -0.12
N ALA A 43 -12.41 7.58 0.99
CA ALA A 43 -13.84 7.61 1.25
C ALA A 43 -14.36 9.04 1.40
N SER A 44 -13.59 9.92 2.05
CA SER A 44 -14.00 11.31 2.23
C SER A 44 -14.09 12.07 0.91
N HIS A 45 -13.39 11.60 -0.12
CA HIS A 45 -13.48 12.17 -1.46
C HIS A 45 -14.50 11.47 -2.35
N GLY A 46 -15.28 10.53 -1.79
CA GLY A 46 -16.32 9.84 -2.51
C GLY A 46 -15.80 8.84 -3.55
N CYS A 47 -14.56 8.39 -3.44
CA CYS A 47 -13.97 7.47 -4.41
C CYS A 47 -14.38 6.03 -4.11
N PRO A 48 -14.82 5.25 -5.13
CA PRO A 48 -15.20 3.85 -4.91
C PRO A 48 -14.03 2.95 -4.52
N LEU A 49 -12.80 3.41 -4.68
CA LEU A 49 -11.61 2.66 -4.28
C LEU A 49 -11.64 2.28 -2.79
N ALA A 50 -12.35 3.05 -1.96
CA ALA A 50 -12.42 2.77 -0.52
C ALA A 50 -12.92 1.36 -0.24
N VAL A 51 -13.85 0.85 -1.04
CA VAL A 51 -14.39 -0.50 -0.88
C VAL A 51 -13.33 -1.55 -1.24
N GLY A 52 -12.58 -1.32 -2.34
CA GLY A 52 -11.51 -2.23 -2.75
C GLY A 52 -10.36 -2.29 -1.76
N LEU A 53 -10.07 -1.17 -1.10
CA LEU A 53 -9.00 -1.13 -0.11
C LEU A 53 -9.28 -2.01 1.11
N GLN A 54 -10.56 -2.26 1.41
CA GLN A 54 -10.90 -3.13 2.53
C GLN A 54 -10.34 -4.54 2.34
N LYS A 55 -10.33 -5.03 1.10
CA LYS A 55 -9.76 -6.35 0.80
C LYS A 55 -8.26 -6.38 1.09
N GLU A 56 -7.56 -5.30 0.77
CA GLU A 56 -6.13 -5.20 1.04
C GLU A 56 -5.85 -5.13 2.54
N ILE A 57 -6.66 -4.35 3.28
CA ILE A 57 -6.52 -4.26 4.73
C ILE A 57 -6.72 -5.64 5.35
N ASP A 58 -7.74 -6.37 4.92
CA ASP A 58 -8.03 -7.70 5.43
C ASP A 58 -6.91 -8.68 5.09
N ALA A 59 -6.33 -8.59 3.90
CA ALA A 59 -5.23 -9.45 3.49
C ALA A 59 -3.99 -9.18 4.35
N PHE A 60 -3.69 -7.92 4.63
CA PHE A 60 -2.57 -7.54 5.49
C PHE A 60 -2.79 -8.05 6.92
N ARG A 61 -4.03 -7.94 7.40
CA ARG A 61 -4.39 -8.39 8.74
C ARG A 61 -4.27 -9.91 8.89
N ARG A 62 -4.64 -10.65 7.85
CA ARG A 62 -4.62 -12.12 7.88
C ARG A 62 -3.25 -12.72 7.63
N TRP A 63 -2.29 -11.93 7.15
CA TRP A 63 -0.95 -12.44 6.91
C TRP A 63 -0.32 -12.87 8.24
N LYS A 64 0.16 -14.10 8.30
CA LYS A 64 0.64 -14.72 9.53
C LYS A 64 2.15 -14.68 9.71
N GLY A 65 2.86 -14.08 8.79
CA GLY A 65 4.31 -13.93 8.92
C GLY A 65 4.68 -12.92 10.01
N PRO A 66 5.96 -12.81 10.34
CA PRO A 66 6.40 -11.87 11.36
C PRO A 66 6.20 -10.42 10.92
N LYS A 67 5.85 -9.57 11.87
CA LYS A 67 5.67 -8.14 11.63
C LYS A 67 6.67 -7.36 12.47
N LYS A 68 7.20 -6.29 11.90
CA LYS A 68 8.17 -5.45 12.58
C LYS A 68 7.95 -3.98 12.21
N LEU A 69 8.54 -3.10 12.99
CA LEU A 69 8.53 -1.69 12.64
C LEU A 69 9.42 -1.46 11.41
N PRO A 70 9.10 -0.45 10.58
CA PRO A 70 9.92 -0.17 9.41
C PRO A 70 11.33 0.25 9.78
N ASP A 71 12.26 -0.12 8.93
CA ASP A 71 13.66 0.28 9.09
C ASP A 71 13.88 1.74 8.68
#